data_d990163edd2fb77b8dca36a2b14081bf
#
_entry.id   d990163edd2fb77b8dca36a2b14081bf
#
_cell.length_a   1.000
_cell.length_b   1.000
_cell.length_c   1.000
_cell.angle_alpha   90.00
_cell.angle_beta   90.00
_cell.angle_gamma   90.00
#
_symmetry.space_group_name_H-M   'P 1'
#
loop_
_entity.id
_entity.type
_entity.pdbx_description
1 polymer ?
#
loop_
_entity_poly.entity_id
_entity_poly.type
_entity_poly.pdbx_seq_one_letter_code
_entity_poly.pdbx_strand_id
1 'polypeptide(L)'
;MPLALQGAFEILQSVVFCLALITLPLIAVYFSGGFLEDSFEVMLQFGGFIWLLIHGVPIEILNLGPEADPSSATGWLTLMPLGLSLLPFLFCLRAGRRIARASYTDQLWQGLAGAFIAYGVLGTGIGYLSNNDYAQVNILAATFIPLIIAAVGLIVGARREAGSWGRLVGMDTAAYIRSISPHRRWAGSYVWHVIVSGFIGYVAAVGISGILLSLALGLHWTDVANVSQELRPGPIGSAALTLLQLAFIPNAVFWVLSWISGGGFSLGVGSTLSTLETTVGPLPSVPMLAALPSGEPSNQWLFLLIPVVAGIIAGWYFLRVGENHLEDWFARRIPFNALALGASTACLAIFTGIVAGALSLAGSWLASGSLGVGRLTEIGPNLWATAGALALEIGIGTAIGYLIAPLFEADPVLEG
;
A
#
# COMPACT_ATOMS: atom_id res chain seq x y z
N MET A 1 17.28 32.55 3.71
CA MET A 1 16.79 31.69 4.82
C MET A 1 17.69 30.47 4.87
N PRO A 2 18.19 30.04 6.05
CA PRO A 2 18.96 28.79 6.14
C PRO A 2 18.15 27.61 5.62
N LEU A 3 18.79 26.68 4.90
CA LEU A 3 18.11 25.54 4.25
C LEU A 3 17.34 24.66 5.25
N ALA A 4 17.86 24.44 6.45
CA ALA A 4 17.18 23.71 7.50
C ALA A 4 15.85 24.37 7.90
N LEU A 5 15.81 25.69 8.03
CA LEU A 5 14.58 26.45 8.32
C LEU A 5 13.60 26.39 7.14
N GLN A 6 14.12 26.40 5.92
CA GLN A 6 13.27 26.22 4.72
C GLN A 6 12.64 24.83 4.70
N GLY A 7 13.40 23.78 5.01
CA GLY A 7 12.87 22.43 5.14
C GLY A 7 11.80 22.33 6.21
N ALA A 8 12.03 22.91 7.38
CA ALA A 8 11.04 22.97 8.46
C ALA A 8 9.77 23.72 8.05
N PHE A 9 9.89 24.84 7.33
CA PHE A 9 8.75 25.61 6.85
C PHE A 9 7.90 24.87 5.81
N GLU A 10 8.53 24.19 4.83
CA GLU A 10 7.82 23.37 3.84
C GLU A 10 7.05 22.22 4.51
N ILE A 11 7.62 21.65 5.57
CA ILE A 11 6.95 20.60 6.35
C ILE A 11 5.80 21.16 7.20
N LEU A 12 6.00 22.28 7.85
CA LEU A 12 4.93 22.93 8.61
C LEU A 12 3.70 23.19 7.71
N GLN A 13 3.91 23.72 6.51
CA GLN A 13 2.84 23.91 5.54
C GLN A 13 2.17 22.57 5.16
N SER A 14 2.96 21.52 4.93
CA SER A 14 2.47 20.19 4.57
C SER A 14 1.57 19.60 5.64
N VAL A 15 1.98 19.69 6.91
CA VAL A 15 1.22 19.19 8.07
C VAL A 15 -0.06 20.01 8.28
N VAL A 16 0.03 21.34 8.20
CA VAL A 16 -1.14 22.23 8.36
C VAL A 16 -2.18 21.95 7.28
N PHE A 17 -1.78 21.85 6.00
CA PHE A 17 -2.72 21.52 4.93
C PHE A 17 -3.31 20.12 5.09
N CYS A 18 -2.52 19.14 5.50
CA CYS A 18 -3.01 17.80 5.75
C CYS A 18 -4.04 17.78 6.89
N LEU A 19 -3.74 18.41 8.03
CA LEU A 19 -4.68 18.55 9.15
C LEU A 19 -5.93 19.29 8.74
N ALA A 20 -5.82 20.38 7.98
CA ALA A 20 -6.98 21.13 7.49
C ALA A 20 -7.91 20.25 6.63
N LEU A 21 -7.36 19.46 5.71
CA LEU A 21 -8.15 18.55 4.89
C LEU A 21 -8.87 17.46 5.70
N ILE A 22 -8.28 17.04 6.83
CA ILE A 22 -8.89 16.06 7.74
C ILE A 22 -9.95 16.72 8.61
N THR A 23 -9.65 17.90 9.17
CA THR A 23 -10.51 18.54 10.16
C THR A 23 -11.70 19.28 9.54
N LEU A 24 -11.60 19.80 8.30
CA LEU A 24 -12.71 20.49 7.65
C LEU A 24 -13.99 19.64 7.52
N PRO A 25 -13.95 18.38 7.06
CA PRO A 25 -15.13 17.52 7.08
C PRO A 25 -15.66 17.24 8.49
N LEU A 26 -14.77 17.08 9.48
CA LEU A 26 -15.16 16.86 10.89
C LEU A 26 -15.86 18.08 11.48
N ILE A 27 -15.39 19.28 11.17
CA ILE A 27 -16.04 20.54 11.55
C ILE A 27 -17.47 20.60 10.98
N ALA A 28 -17.64 20.23 9.70
CA ALA A 28 -18.96 20.20 9.08
C ALA A 28 -19.89 19.18 9.78
N VAL A 29 -19.39 18.00 10.13
CA VAL A 29 -20.14 16.99 10.90
C VAL A 29 -20.47 17.50 12.29
N TYR A 30 -19.53 18.17 12.98
CA TYR A 30 -19.74 18.75 14.30
C TYR A 30 -20.92 19.74 14.30
N PHE A 31 -20.91 20.70 13.38
CA PHE A 31 -21.99 21.71 13.28
C PHE A 31 -23.31 21.13 12.77
N SER A 32 -23.32 19.92 12.22
CA SER A 32 -24.56 19.20 11.87
C SER A 32 -25.12 18.35 13.01
N GLY A 33 -24.51 18.39 14.20
CA GLY A 33 -24.92 17.61 15.37
C GLY A 33 -24.37 16.18 15.41
N GLY A 34 -23.39 15.83 14.57
CA GLY A 34 -22.84 14.48 14.50
C GLY A 34 -21.98 14.05 15.68
N PHE A 35 -21.54 14.99 16.52
CA PHE A 35 -20.78 14.74 17.75
C PHE A 35 -21.66 14.82 19.03
N LEU A 36 -22.95 14.88 18.86
CA LEU A 36 -23.92 15.02 19.97
C LEU A 36 -23.58 16.18 20.90
N GLU A 37 -23.29 15.88 22.16
CA GLU A 37 -22.98 16.87 23.22
C GLU A 37 -21.46 17.03 23.43
N ASP A 38 -20.61 16.37 22.64
CA ASP A 38 -19.17 16.47 22.79
C ASP A 38 -18.64 17.87 22.50
N SER A 39 -17.56 18.24 23.17
CA SER A 39 -16.93 19.55 23.02
C SER A 39 -16.20 19.64 21.64
N PHE A 40 -16.03 20.90 21.17
CA PHE A 40 -15.22 21.19 19.98
C PHE A 40 -13.77 20.68 20.11
N GLU A 41 -13.27 20.64 21.34
CA GLU A 41 -11.95 20.11 21.67
C GLU A 41 -11.83 18.62 21.33
N VAL A 42 -12.83 17.81 21.73
CA VAL A 42 -12.89 16.36 21.41
C VAL A 42 -12.87 16.13 19.89
N MET A 43 -13.60 16.96 19.13
CA MET A 43 -13.59 16.87 17.67
C MET A 43 -12.20 17.18 17.10
N LEU A 44 -11.48 18.17 17.63
CA LEU A 44 -10.10 18.48 17.20
C LEU A 44 -9.12 17.36 17.57
N GLN A 45 -9.24 16.77 18.77
CA GLN A 45 -8.45 15.62 19.20
C GLN A 45 -8.69 14.43 18.27
N PHE A 46 -9.93 14.19 17.88
CA PHE A 46 -10.27 13.15 16.90
C PHE A 46 -9.60 13.39 15.53
N GLY A 47 -9.56 14.65 15.06
CA GLY A 47 -8.80 15.04 13.87
C GLY A 47 -7.31 14.73 13.98
N GLY A 48 -6.71 14.96 15.16
CA GLY A 48 -5.32 14.59 15.44
C GLY A 48 -5.10 13.08 15.47
N PHE A 49 -6.02 12.30 16.05
CA PHE A 49 -5.96 10.84 15.99
C PHE A 49 -6.05 10.32 14.56
N ILE A 50 -6.93 10.86 13.71
CA ILE A 50 -6.97 10.50 12.28
C ILE A 50 -5.63 10.81 11.61
N TRP A 51 -5.03 11.96 11.89
CA TRP A 51 -3.73 12.32 11.34
C TRP A 51 -2.64 11.32 11.77
N LEU A 52 -2.63 10.86 13.00
CA LEU A 52 -1.71 9.84 13.50
C LEU A 52 -1.98 8.47 12.85
N LEU A 53 -3.24 8.07 12.76
CA LEU A 53 -3.66 6.80 12.17
C LEU A 53 -3.27 6.67 10.70
N ILE A 54 -3.42 7.74 9.90
CA ILE A 54 -3.00 7.72 8.48
C ILE A 54 -1.49 7.61 8.29
N HIS A 55 -0.72 7.79 9.36
CA HIS A 55 0.72 7.52 9.38
C HIS A 55 1.05 6.12 9.91
N GLY A 56 0.05 5.36 10.36
CA GLY A 56 0.22 4.03 10.94
C GLY A 56 0.57 4.03 12.43
N VAL A 57 0.35 5.14 13.14
CA VAL A 57 0.53 5.20 14.60
C VAL A 57 -0.62 4.44 15.25
N PRO A 58 -0.35 3.40 16.07
CA PRO A 58 -1.38 2.70 16.81
C PRO A 58 -2.05 3.60 17.84
N ILE A 59 -3.38 3.57 17.88
CA ILE A 59 -4.20 4.30 18.87
C ILE A 59 -4.79 3.28 19.82
N GLU A 60 -4.56 3.46 21.10
CA GLU A 60 -5.17 2.67 22.17
C GLU A 60 -6.50 3.33 22.57
N ILE A 61 -7.59 2.58 22.47
CA ILE A 61 -8.92 3.01 22.92
C ILE A 61 -9.14 2.48 24.33
N LEU A 62 -9.50 3.35 25.24
CA LEU A 62 -9.66 3.06 26.66
C LEU A 62 -11.14 2.97 27.04
N ASN A 63 -11.43 2.38 28.19
CA ASN A 63 -12.77 2.40 28.82
C ASN A 63 -13.92 1.81 27.98
N LEU A 64 -13.65 0.76 27.18
CA LEU A 64 -14.65 0.09 26.33
C LEU A 64 -15.50 -0.95 27.07
N GLY A 65 -15.21 -1.28 28.30
CA GLY A 65 -15.88 -2.30 29.10
C GLY A 65 -16.80 -1.75 30.17
N PRO A 66 -17.64 -2.59 30.79
CA PRO A 66 -18.40 -2.21 31.96
C PRO A 66 -17.45 -1.82 33.11
N GLU A 67 -17.84 -0.83 33.90
CA GLU A 67 -17.05 -0.27 35.02
C GLU A 67 -16.48 -1.31 36.01
N ALA A 68 -17.00 -2.55 36.00
CA ALA A 68 -16.61 -3.62 36.92
C ALA A 68 -15.30 -4.35 36.54
N ASP A 69 -14.81 -4.24 35.31
CA ASP A 69 -13.55 -4.89 34.87
C ASP A 69 -12.74 -4.00 33.92
N PRO A 70 -11.95 -3.08 34.47
CA PRO A 70 -11.09 -2.17 33.68
C PRO A 70 -10.03 -2.89 32.87
N SER A 71 -9.68 -4.13 33.18
CA SER A 71 -8.61 -4.89 32.50
C SER A 71 -9.05 -5.50 31.17
N SER A 72 -10.38 -5.59 30.93
CA SER A 72 -10.96 -6.21 29.73
C SER A 72 -11.26 -5.25 28.59
N ALA A 73 -10.89 -3.97 28.71
CA ALA A 73 -11.53 -2.90 27.97
C ALA A 73 -10.61 -1.99 27.16
N THR A 74 -9.44 -2.44 26.80
CA THR A 74 -8.58 -1.69 25.88
C THR A 74 -8.60 -2.33 24.49
N GLY A 75 -8.74 -1.50 23.45
CA GLY A 75 -8.71 -1.93 22.06
C GLY A 75 -7.67 -1.14 21.28
N TRP A 76 -7.19 -1.72 20.20
CA TRP A 76 -6.22 -1.07 19.32
C TRP A 76 -6.86 -0.70 17.99
N LEU A 77 -6.73 0.57 17.61
CA LEU A 77 -7.06 1.05 16.28
C LEU A 77 -5.74 1.17 15.47
N THR A 78 -5.56 0.26 14.53
CA THR A 78 -4.34 0.18 13.72
C THR A 78 -4.61 0.06 12.22
N LEU A 79 -5.88 -0.12 11.82
CA LEU A 79 -6.24 -0.21 10.41
C LEU A 79 -6.10 1.17 9.75
N MET A 80 -5.03 1.32 8.99
CA MET A 80 -4.66 2.57 8.34
C MET A 80 -5.49 2.80 7.07
N PRO A 81 -6.25 3.91 6.94
CA PRO A 81 -6.96 4.23 5.69
C PRO A 81 -5.98 4.72 4.63
N LEU A 82 -5.52 3.80 3.76
CA LEU A 82 -4.44 4.03 2.79
C LEU A 82 -4.72 5.19 1.83
N GLY A 83 -5.99 5.42 1.49
CA GLY A 83 -6.37 6.56 0.64
C GLY A 83 -6.05 7.91 1.28
N LEU A 84 -6.31 8.07 2.58
CA LEU A 84 -5.93 9.27 3.32
C LEU A 84 -4.42 9.34 3.57
N SER A 85 -3.73 8.20 3.69
CA SER A 85 -2.27 8.15 3.86
C SER A 85 -1.51 8.68 2.63
N LEU A 86 -2.17 8.75 1.47
CA LEU A 86 -1.62 9.41 0.30
C LEU A 86 -1.47 10.93 0.50
N LEU A 87 -2.28 11.57 1.36
CA LEU A 87 -2.20 13.02 1.59
C LEU A 87 -0.82 13.43 2.16
N PRO A 88 -0.40 12.93 3.33
CA PRO A 88 0.91 13.29 3.87
C PRO A 88 2.04 12.88 2.94
N PHE A 89 1.94 11.73 2.25
CA PHE A 89 2.93 11.32 1.26
C PHE A 89 3.06 12.34 0.12
N LEU A 90 1.94 12.78 -0.50
CA LEU A 90 1.95 13.74 -1.61
C LEU A 90 2.44 15.13 -1.16
N PHE A 91 2.07 15.59 0.03
CA PHE A 91 2.57 16.84 0.57
C PHE A 91 4.07 16.78 0.85
N CYS A 92 4.57 15.70 1.44
CA CYS A 92 6.00 15.49 1.66
C CYS A 92 6.77 15.34 0.34
N LEU A 93 6.20 14.68 -0.67
CA LEU A 93 6.77 14.60 -2.02
C LEU A 93 6.92 16.00 -2.64
N ARG A 94 5.90 16.85 -2.51
CA ARG A 94 5.97 18.24 -2.97
C ARG A 94 7.02 19.04 -2.21
N ALA A 95 7.07 18.90 -0.88
CA ALA A 95 8.06 19.55 -0.02
C ALA A 95 9.49 19.13 -0.41
N GLY A 96 9.73 17.83 -0.60
CA GLY A 96 11.04 17.30 -1.04
C GLY A 96 11.50 17.88 -2.37
N ARG A 97 10.60 18.02 -3.36
CA ARG A 97 10.92 18.70 -4.63
C ARG A 97 11.30 20.16 -4.43
N ARG A 98 10.58 20.89 -3.56
CA ARG A 98 10.85 22.32 -3.30
C ARG A 98 12.18 22.52 -2.55
N ILE A 99 12.46 21.67 -1.57
CA ILE A 99 13.74 21.68 -0.84
C ILE A 99 14.90 21.43 -1.82
N ALA A 100 14.76 20.43 -2.71
CA ALA A 100 15.81 20.10 -3.69
C ALA A 100 16.05 21.22 -4.70
N ARG A 101 15.00 21.95 -5.13
CA ARG A 101 15.16 23.13 -6.00
C ARG A 101 15.91 24.27 -5.36
N ALA A 102 15.73 24.45 -4.06
CA ALA A 102 16.32 25.55 -3.32
C ALA A 102 17.73 25.25 -2.82
N SER A 103 18.19 24.01 -2.94
CA SER A 103 19.48 23.56 -2.40
C SER A 103 20.50 23.22 -3.48
N TYR A 104 21.77 23.44 -3.16
CA TYR A 104 22.87 22.81 -3.90
C TYR A 104 23.04 21.35 -3.45
N THR A 105 23.67 20.53 -4.28
CA THR A 105 23.79 19.08 -4.08
C THR A 105 24.43 18.70 -2.74
N ASP A 106 25.42 19.45 -2.29
CA ASP A 106 26.15 19.25 -1.04
C ASP A 106 25.40 19.72 0.22
N GLN A 107 24.36 20.55 0.06
CA GLN A 107 23.62 21.17 1.17
C GLN A 107 22.21 20.60 1.33
N LEU A 108 21.73 19.76 0.42
CA LEU A 108 20.39 19.21 0.44
C LEU A 108 20.07 18.49 1.77
N TRP A 109 21.03 17.79 2.36
CA TRP A 109 20.89 17.10 3.63
C TRP A 109 20.46 18.03 4.78
N GLN A 110 20.88 19.32 4.77
CA GLN A 110 20.49 20.29 5.79
C GLN A 110 18.99 20.60 5.70
N GLY A 111 18.47 20.77 4.48
CA GLY A 111 17.03 20.97 4.25
C GLY A 111 16.20 19.76 4.67
N LEU A 112 16.67 18.56 4.31
CA LEU A 112 16.01 17.31 4.72
C LEU A 112 16.07 17.10 6.23
N ALA A 113 17.20 17.38 6.89
CA ALA A 113 17.32 17.28 8.35
C ALA A 113 16.34 18.23 9.06
N GLY A 114 16.26 19.50 8.62
CA GLY A 114 15.29 20.45 9.13
C GLY A 114 13.84 19.99 8.95
N ALA A 115 13.54 19.41 7.80
CA ALA A 115 12.23 18.83 7.52
C ALA A 115 11.89 17.66 8.46
N PHE A 116 12.82 16.72 8.66
CA PHE A 116 12.61 15.57 9.55
C PHE A 116 12.44 15.99 11.00
N ILE A 117 13.28 16.89 11.50
CA ILE A 117 13.16 17.39 12.88
C ILE A 117 11.80 18.06 13.07
N ALA A 118 11.40 18.93 12.15
CA ALA A 118 10.09 19.60 12.22
C ALA A 118 8.93 18.61 12.20
N TYR A 119 9.00 17.58 11.34
CA TYR A 119 7.93 16.56 11.26
C TYR A 119 7.81 15.77 12.58
N GLY A 120 8.92 15.34 13.16
CA GLY A 120 8.93 14.64 14.44
C GLY A 120 8.38 15.49 15.59
N VAL A 121 8.78 16.77 15.65
CA VAL A 121 8.26 17.71 16.66
C VAL A 121 6.75 17.93 16.51
N LEU A 122 6.26 18.08 15.26
CA LEU A 122 4.83 18.23 14.99
C LEU A 122 4.07 16.95 15.33
N GLY A 123 4.60 15.77 14.99
CA GLY A 123 4.01 14.48 15.37
C GLY A 123 3.92 14.30 16.88
N THR A 124 4.98 14.68 17.62
CA THR A 124 4.98 14.69 19.09
C THR A 124 3.89 15.63 19.63
N GLY A 125 3.81 16.85 19.10
CA GLY A 125 2.82 17.84 19.52
C GLY A 125 1.38 17.38 19.27
N ILE A 126 1.11 16.83 18.08
CA ILE A 126 -0.21 16.29 17.74
C ILE A 126 -0.55 15.11 18.66
N GLY A 127 0.39 14.18 18.90
CA GLY A 127 0.18 13.05 19.82
C GLY A 127 -0.16 13.50 21.23
N TYR A 128 0.57 14.50 21.75
CA TYR A 128 0.33 15.03 23.10
C TYR A 128 -1.02 15.74 23.22
N LEU A 129 -1.40 16.55 22.22
CA LEU A 129 -2.65 17.31 22.22
C LEU A 129 -3.88 16.44 21.95
N SER A 130 -3.72 15.30 21.28
CA SER A 130 -4.84 14.40 20.98
C SER A 130 -5.18 13.46 22.12
N ASN A 131 -4.23 13.11 22.99
CA ASN A 131 -4.45 12.19 24.11
C ASN A 131 -5.53 12.68 25.05
N ASN A 132 -6.45 11.81 25.39
CA ASN A 132 -7.56 12.04 26.32
C ASN A 132 -7.92 10.77 27.11
N ASP A 133 -8.96 10.82 27.92
CA ASP A 133 -9.41 9.71 28.78
C ASP A 133 -10.01 8.54 28.00
N TYR A 134 -10.37 8.72 26.71
CA TYR A 134 -11.00 7.73 25.86
C TYR A 134 -10.03 7.07 24.89
N ALA A 135 -8.97 7.80 24.48
CA ALA A 135 -8.00 7.28 23.53
C ALA A 135 -6.63 7.88 23.76
N GLN A 136 -5.59 7.08 23.59
CA GLN A 136 -4.20 7.48 23.79
C GLN A 136 -3.28 6.93 22.69
N VAL A 137 -2.18 7.64 22.45
CA VAL A 137 -1.08 7.19 21.59
C VAL A 137 0.22 7.25 22.37
N ASN A 138 1.09 6.30 22.07
CA ASN A 138 2.46 6.38 22.56
C ASN A 138 3.18 7.55 21.90
N ILE A 139 3.71 8.48 22.69
CA ILE A 139 4.35 9.70 22.19
C ILE A 139 5.59 9.40 21.35
N LEU A 140 6.37 8.37 21.69
CA LEU A 140 7.51 7.94 20.85
C LEU A 140 7.03 7.42 19.50
N ALA A 141 5.95 6.63 19.47
CA ALA A 141 5.33 6.18 18.23
C ALA A 141 4.83 7.37 17.39
N ALA A 142 4.14 8.34 18.00
CA ALA A 142 3.69 9.56 17.36
C ALA A 142 4.84 10.44 16.80
N THR A 143 6.04 10.35 17.41
CA THR A 143 7.24 11.06 16.96
C THR A 143 7.88 10.37 15.75
N PHE A 144 8.08 9.05 15.79
CA PHE A 144 8.96 8.35 14.85
C PHE A 144 8.21 7.67 13.70
N ILE A 145 7.01 7.13 13.92
CA ILE A 145 6.27 6.43 12.86
C ILE A 145 5.89 7.37 11.70
N PRO A 146 5.40 8.61 11.93
CA PRO A 146 5.11 9.53 10.84
C PRO A 146 6.32 9.87 9.97
N LEU A 147 7.54 9.80 10.52
CA LEU A 147 8.77 10.04 9.78
C LEU A 147 8.98 9.05 8.62
N ILE A 148 8.38 7.86 8.68
CA ILE A 148 8.50 6.84 7.61
C ILE A 148 7.85 7.37 6.33
N ILE A 149 6.60 7.83 6.41
CA ILE A 149 5.89 8.41 5.25
C ILE A 149 6.58 9.69 4.79
N ALA A 150 6.99 10.54 5.73
CA ALA A 150 7.73 11.76 5.43
C ALA A 150 9.05 11.45 4.71
N ALA A 151 9.82 10.46 5.17
CA ALA A 151 11.07 10.05 4.55
C ALA A 151 10.85 9.62 3.09
N VAL A 152 9.90 8.70 2.88
CA VAL A 152 9.62 8.21 1.52
C VAL A 152 9.16 9.36 0.62
N GLY A 153 8.23 10.20 1.08
CA GLY A 153 7.74 11.35 0.32
C GLY A 153 8.84 12.35 -0.02
N LEU A 154 9.60 12.79 0.98
CA LEU A 154 10.70 13.76 0.81
C LEU A 154 11.79 13.24 -0.12
N ILE A 155 12.24 12.00 0.08
CA ILE A 155 13.31 11.39 -0.72
C ILE A 155 12.85 11.20 -2.17
N VAL A 156 11.65 10.66 -2.40
CA VAL A 156 11.11 10.50 -3.76
C VAL A 156 10.93 11.85 -4.44
N GLY A 157 10.43 12.86 -3.70
CA GLY A 157 10.29 14.22 -4.19
C GLY A 157 11.62 14.84 -4.58
N ALA A 158 12.60 14.79 -3.69
CA ALA A 158 13.95 15.30 -3.93
C ALA A 158 14.64 14.56 -5.10
N ARG A 159 14.47 13.23 -5.18
CA ARG A 159 15.00 12.41 -6.28
C ARG A 159 14.41 12.80 -7.64
N ARG A 160 13.10 13.05 -7.71
CA ARG A 160 12.44 13.49 -8.95
C ARG A 160 13.00 14.82 -9.46
N GLU A 161 13.34 15.73 -8.56
CA GLU A 161 13.93 17.02 -8.92
C GLU A 161 15.40 16.91 -9.26
N ALA A 162 16.18 16.15 -8.49
CA ALA A 162 17.62 15.93 -8.72
C ALA A 162 17.93 15.13 -10.00
N GLY A 163 16.97 14.36 -10.50
CA GLY A 163 17.10 13.55 -11.72
C GLY A 163 17.89 12.24 -11.53
N SER A 164 18.78 12.14 -10.55
CA SER A 164 19.56 10.93 -10.27
C SER A 164 19.86 10.75 -8.78
N TRP A 165 20.07 9.50 -8.34
CA TRP A 165 20.48 9.20 -6.97
C TRP A 165 21.89 9.73 -6.66
N GLY A 166 22.77 9.73 -7.65
CA GLY A 166 24.12 10.27 -7.50
C GLY A 166 24.14 11.76 -7.16
N ARG A 167 23.24 12.54 -7.77
CA ARG A 167 23.07 13.96 -7.42
C ARG A 167 22.45 14.16 -6.04
N LEU A 168 21.58 13.24 -5.61
CA LEU A 168 20.92 13.33 -4.31
C LEU A 168 21.90 13.10 -3.16
N VAL A 169 22.81 12.12 -3.29
CA VAL A 169 23.72 11.66 -2.23
C VAL A 169 25.13 12.27 -2.41
N GLY A 170 25.40 12.96 -3.52
CA GLY A 170 26.75 13.49 -3.83
C GLY A 170 27.74 12.41 -4.27
N MET A 171 27.27 11.17 -4.49
CA MET A 171 28.07 10.06 -5.00
C MET A 171 27.40 9.49 -6.26
N ASP A 172 28.19 9.23 -7.29
CA ASP A 172 27.72 8.46 -8.43
C ASP A 172 27.63 6.97 -8.04
N THR A 173 26.53 6.60 -7.39
CA THR A 173 26.26 5.22 -6.96
C THR A 173 26.30 4.24 -8.12
N ALA A 174 25.96 4.67 -9.34
CA ALA A 174 26.05 3.83 -10.54
C ALA A 174 27.52 3.62 -10.94
N ALA A 175 28.37 4.66 -10.83
CA ALA A 175 29.81 4.53 -11.06
C ALA A 175 30.47 3.68 -9.97
N TYR A 176 30.07 3.86 -8.71
CA TYR A 176 30.55 3.06 -7.58
C TYR A 176 30.20 1.57 -7.74
N ILE A 177 28.94 1.24 -8.07
CA ILE A 177 28.52 -0.15 -8.33
C ILE A 177 29.26 -0.74 -9.53
N ARG A 178 29.50 0.04 -10.60
CA ARG A 178 30.29 -0.38 -11.75
C ARG A 178 31.76 -0.63 -11.39
N SER A 179 32.32 0.11 -10.44
CA SER A 179 33.71 -0.08 -9.99
C SER A 179 33.92 -1.34 -9.15
N ILE A 180 32.89 -1.74 -8.37
CA ILE A 180 32.98 -2.91 -7.49
C ILE A 180 32.92 -4.23 -8.27
N SER A 181 32.23 -4.29 -9.42
CA SER A 181 32.04 -5.55 -10.17
C SER A 181 32.18 -5.40 -11.69
N PRO A 182 33.41 -5.13 -12.20
CA PRO A 182 33.62 -5.02 -13.64
C PRO A 182 33.36 -6.33 -14.40
N HIS A 183 33.45 -7.48 -13.75
CA HIS A 183 33.37 -8.82 -14.36
C HIS A 183 31.95 -9.45 -14.33
N ARG A 184 30.97 -8.85 -13.67
CA ARG A 184 29.61 -9.39 -13.50
C ARG A 184 28.50 -8.43 -13.93
N ARG A 185 28.72 -7.63 -14.96
CA ARG A 185 27.71 -6.67 -15.48
C ARG A 185 26.40 -7.33 -15.88
N TRP A 186 26.46 -8.53 -16.43
CA TRP A 186 25.30 -9.31 -16.84
C TRP A 186 24.41 -9.68 -15.63
N ALA A 187 24.98 -10.07 -14.50
CA ALA A 187 24.19 -10.44 -13.32
C ALA A 187 23.37 -9.26 -12.79
N GLY A 188 23.93 -8.05 -12.80
CA GLY A 188 23.23 -6.85 -12.41
C GLY A 188 22.06 -6.50 -13.36
N SER A 189 22.28 -6.63 -14.67
CA SER A 189 21.25 -6.43 -15.68
C SER A 189 20.09 -7.45 -15.51
N TYR A 190 20.41 -8.73 -15.38
CA TYR A 190 19.41 -9.78 -15.18
C TYR A 190 18.58 -9.54 -13.92
N VAL A 191 19.22 -9.31 -12.77
CA VAL A 191 18.53 -9.06 -11.50
C VAL A 191 17.61 -7.84 -11.60
N TRP A 192 18.07 -6.77 -12.25
CA TRP A 192 17.23 -5.59 -12.46
C TRP A 192 15.97 -5.90 -13.26
N HIS A 193 16.09 -6.60 -14.39
CA HIS A 193 14.94 -6.95 -15.22
C HIS A 193 13.98 -7.93 -14.54
N VAL A 194 14.50 -8.85 -13.71
CA VAL A 194 13.67 -9.72 -12.85
C VAL A 194 12.86 -8.90 -11.85
N ILE A 195 13.50 -7.94 -11.16
CA ILE A 195 12.80 -7.06 -10.21
C ILE A 195 11.71 -6.26 -10.91
N VAL A 196 12.03 -5.66 -12.06
CA VAL A 196 11.05 -4.87 -12.83
C VAL A 196 9.92 -5.76 -13.36
N SER A 197 10.23 -6.97 -13.83
CA SER A 197 9.23 -7.94 -14.29
C SER A 197 8.27 -8.34 -13.16
N GLY A 198 8.80 -8.72 -11.99
CA GLY A 198 7.99 -9.03 -10.81
C GLY A 198 7.13 -7.85 -10.34
N PHE A 199 7.68 -6.63 -10.41
CA PHE A 199 6.93 -5.40 -10.13
C PHE A 199 5.79 -5.17 -11.13
N ILE A 200 6.02 -5.38 -12.42
CA ILE A 200 4.99 -5.26 -13.47
C ILE A 200 3.86 -6.26 -13.23
N GLY A 201 4.18 -7.54 -12.97
CA GLY A 201 3.19 -8.56 -12.66
C GLY A 201 2.36 -8.21 -11.43
N TYR A 202 3.02 -7.76 -10.36
CA TYR A 202 2.32 -7.32 -9.16
C TYR A 202 1.40 -6.12 -9.40
N VAL A 203 1.88 -5.07 -10.07
CA VAL A 203 1.07 -3.87 -10.39
C VAL A 203 -0.10 -4.21 -11.30
N ALA A 204 0.09 -5.11 -12.28
CA ALA A 204 -0.99 -5.60 -13.12
C ALA A 204 -2.07 -6.32 -12.29
N ALA A 205 -1.67 -7.20 -11.36
CA ALA A 205 -2.61 -7.89 -10.49
C ALA A 205 -3.37 -6.90 -9.57
N VAL A 206 -2.69 -5.91 -8.98
CA VAL A 206 -3.32 -4.83 -8.19
C VAL A 206 -4.29 -4.01 -9.05
N GLY A 207 -3.90 -3.66 -10.28
CA GLY A 207 -4.76 -2.91 -11.21
C GLY A 207 -6.03 -3.67 -11.55
N ILE A 208 -5.93 -4.97 -11.86
CA ILE A 208 -7.10 -5.83 -12.13
C ILE A 208 -7.97 -5.95 -10.89
N SER A 209 -7.39 -6.05 -9.69
CA SER A 209 -8.13 -6.07 -8.42
C SER A 209 -8.95 -4.80 -8.22
N GLY A 210 -8.39 -3.63 -8.60
CA GLY A 210 -9.11 -2.36 -8.59
C GLY A 210 -10.29 -2.33 -9.56
N ILE A 211 -10.13 -2.90 -10.76
CA ILE A 211 -11.21 -3.03 -11.75
C ILE A 211 -12.31 -3.94 -11.20
N LEU A 212 -11.96 -5.09 -10.62
CA LEU A 212 -12.92 -6.02 -10.02
C LEU A 212 -13.69 -5.39 -8.87
N LEU A 213 -13.01 -4.65 -7.98
CA LEU A 213 -13.68 -3.89 -6.91
C LEU A 213 -14.68 -2.89 -7.49
N SER A 214 -14.30 -2.15 -8.53
CA SER A 214 -15.17 -1.17 -9.17
C SER A 214 -16.40 -1.83 -9.80
N LEU A 215 -16.20 -2.98 -10.44
CA LEU A 215 -17.31 -3.79 -11.00
C LEU A 215 -18.23 -4.32 -9.90
N ALA A 216 -17.68 -4.85 -8.80
CA ALA A 216 -18.46 -5.33 -7.68
C ALA A 216 -19.33 -4.24 -7.07
N LEU A 217 -18.75 -3.05 -6.80
CA LEU A 217 -19.48 -1.88 -6.30
C LEU A 217 -20.56 -1.41 -7.28
N GLY A 218 -20.28 -1.44 -8.60
CA GLY A 218 -21.24 -1.06 -9.62
C GLY A 218 -22.40 -2.05 -9.76
N LEU A 219 -22.13 -3.34 -9.74
CA LEU A 219 -23.13 -4.40 -9.86
C LEU A 219 -24.04 -4.48 -8.62
N HIS A 220 -23.50 -4.21 -7.43
CA HIS A 220 -24.26 -4.23 -6.16
C HIS A 220 -24.60 -2.81 -5.67
N TRP A 221 -24.68 -1.84 -6.59
CA TRP A 221 -24.95 -0.45 -6.23
C TRP A 221 -26.25 -0.27 -5.42
N THR A 222 -27.29 -1.04 -5.75
CA THR A 222 -28.56 -0.99 -5.04
C THR A 222 -28.41 -1.40 -3.57
N ASP A 223 -27.63 -2.44 -3.30
CA ASP A 223 -27.40 -2.93 -1.94
C ASP A 223 -26.56 -1.93 -1.14
N VAL A 224 -25.53 -1.36 -1.75
CA VAL A 224 -24.70 -0.28 -1.17
C VAL A 224 -25.58 0.95 -0.83
N ALA A 225 -26.47 1.33 -1.74
CA ALA A 225 -27.39 2.45 -1.54
C ALA A 225 -28.42 2.16 -0.42
N ASN A 226 -28.97 0.94 -0.34
CA ASN A 226 -29.91 0.54 0.70
C ASN A 226 -29.26 0.64 2.10
N VAL A 227 -28.07 0.07 2.29
CA VAL A 227 -27.33 0.19 3.57
C VAL A 227 -27.05 1.65 3.92
N SER A 228 -26.68 2.46 2.93
CA SER A 228 -26.45 3.90 3.14
C SER A 228 -27.72 4.65 3.58
N GLN A 229 -28.89 4.28 3.03
CA GLN A 229 -30.19 4.86 3.41
C GLN A 229 -30.66 4.40 4.79
N GLU A 230 -30.43 3.14 5.16
CA GLU A 230 -30.77 2.60 6.47
C GLU A 230 -30.05 3.31 7.62
N LEU A 231 -28.80 3.74 7.40
CA LEU A 231 -28.01 4.50 8.37
C LEU A 231 -28.56 5.91 8.63
N ARG A 232 -29.35 6.48 7.74
CA ARG A 232 -29.96 7.82 7.84
C ARG A 232 -28.98 8.94 8.26
N PRO A 233 -27.79 9.06 7.69
CA PRO A 233 -26.77 9.96 8.18
C PRO A 233 -27.01 11.45 7.86
N GLY A 234 -28.09 11.78 7.16
CA GLY A 234 -28.33 13.12 6.64
C GLY A 234 -27.32 13.51 5.53
N PRO A 235 -27.46 14.70 4.88
CA PRO A 235 -26.61 15.05 3.75
C PRO A 235 -25.11 15.17 4.11
N ILE A 236 -24.79 15.83 5.23
CA ILE A 236 -23.40 16.04 5.66
C ILE A 236 -22.78 14.72 6.13
N GLY A 237 -23.53 13.92 6.91
CA GLY A 237 -23.09 12.61 7.33
C GLY A 237 -22.90 11.64 6.16
N SER A 238 -23.75 11.70 5.13
CA SER A 238 -23.56 10.91 3.90
C SER A 238 -22.30 11.29 3.16
N ALA A 239 -21.98 12.58 3.07
CA ALA A 239 -20.73 13.05 2.47
C ALA A 239 -19.51 12.58 3.27
N ALA A 240 -19.55 12.69 4.60
CA ALA A 240 -18.48 12.23 5.48
C ALA A 240 -18.28 10.70 5.38
N LEU A 241 -19.37 9.91 5.37
CA LEU A 241 -19.33 8.47 5.18
C LEU A 241 -18.75 8.07 3.83
N THR A 242 -19.08 8.82 2.77
CA THR A 242 -18.51 8.60 1.43
C THR A 242 -17.01 8.87 1.43
N LEU A 243 -16.56 9.99 2.03
CA LEU A 243 -15.13 10.29 2.17
C LEU A 243 -14.39 9.22 2.96
N LEU A 244 -14.99 8.71 4.04
CA LEU A 244 -14.41 7.62 4.82
C LEU A 244 -14.27 6.34 3.97
N GLN A 245 -15.31 5.97 3.23
CA GLN A 245 -15.24 4.80 2.34
C GLN A 245 -14.18 4.97 1.26
N LEU A 246 -14.09 6.15 0.62
CA LEU A 246 -13.04 6.46 -0.36
C LEU A 246 -11.63 6.34 0.25
N ALA A 247 -11.47 6.69 1.52
CA ALA A 247 -10.22 6.51 2.24
C ALA A 247 -9.76 5.05 2.34
N PHE A 248 -10.71 4.10 2.38
CA PHE A 248 -10.45 2.67 2.45
C PHE A 248 -10.46 1.95 1.09
N ILE A 249 -10.74 2.63 -0.03
CA ILE A 249 -10.69 2.01 -1.35
C ILE A 249 -9.36 1.30 -1.63
N PRO A 250 -8.18 1.89 -1.36
CA PRO A 250 -6.92 1.18 -1.60
C PRO A 250 -6.77 -0.07 -0.72
N ASN A 251 -7.25 -0.04 0.53
CA ASN A 251 -7.28 -1.23 1.39
C ASN A 251 -8.13 -2.33 0.75
N ALA A 252 -9.33 -1.98 0.28
CA ALA A 252 -10.24 -2.91 -0.37
C ALA A 252 -9.64 -3.51 -1.65
N VAL A 253 -8.85 -2.74 -2.41
CA VAL A 253 -8.10 -3.27 -3.57
C VAL A 253 -7.13 -4.39 -3.15
N PHE A 254 -6.39 -4.22 -2.04
CA PHE A 254 -5.52 -5.27 -1.51
C PHE A 254 -6.32 -6.46 -0.94
N TRP A 255 -7.51 -6.24 -0.39
CA TRP A 255 -8.40 -7.32 0.05
C TRP A 255 -8.89 -8.15 -1.15
N VAL A 256 -9.28 -7.49 -2.25
CA VAL A 256 -9.64 -8.16 -3.50
C VAL A 256 -8.43 -8.89 -4.10
N LEU A 257 -7.23 -8.30 -4.06
CA LEU A 257 -6.00 -8.97 -4.50
C LEU A 257 -5.76 -10.27 -3.72
N SER A 258 -5.93 -10.24 -2.41
CA SER A 258 -5.84 -11.41 -1.56
C SER A 258 -6.93 -12.43 -1.86
N TRP A 259 -8.15 -11.98 -2.16
CA TRP A 259 -9.26 -12.83 -2.53
C TRP A 259 -9.01 -13.57 -3.85
N ILE A 260 -8.60 -12.86 -4.92
CA ILE A 260 -8.34 -13.48 -6.24
C ILE A 260 -7.13 -14.42 -6.24
N SER A 261 -6.19 -14.26 -5.32
CA SER A 261 -5.04 -15.17 -5.16
C SER A 261 -5.37 -16.40 -4.33
N GLY A 262 -6.59 -16.53 -3.78
CA GLY A 262 -6.94 -17.61 -2.87
C GLY A 262 -6.34 -17.49 -1.47
N GLY A 263 -5.47 -16.49 -1.22
CA GLY A 263 -4.90 -16.23 0.12
C GLY A 263 -5.95 -15.80 1.14
N GLY A 264 -7.00 -15.12 0.67
CA GLY A 264 -8.14 -14.67 1.45
C GLY A 264 -7.85 -13.51 2.39
N PHE A 265 -8.91 -12.85 2.83
CA PHE A 265 -8.85 -11.77 3.82
C PHE A 265 -9.91 -11.98 4.91
N SER A 266 -9.71 -11.34 6.05
CA SER A 266 -10.63 -11.34 7.19
C SER A 266 -11.30 -9.98 7.35
N LEU A 267 -12.56 -9.99 7.77
CA LEU A 267 -13.31 -8.82 8.26
C LEU A 267 -13.69 -9.00 9.74
N GLY A 268 -12.78 -9.57 10.50
CA GLY A 268 -12.93 -9.84 11.92
C GLY A 268 -12.71 -11.31 12.26
N VAL A 269 -12.46 -11.56 13.53
CA VAL A 269 -12.18 -12.91 14.06
C VAL A 269 -13.29 -13.89 13.63
N GLY A 270 -12.89 -15.03 13.10
CA GLY A 270 -13.79 -16.07 12.62
C GLY A 270 -14.47 -15.75 11.28
N SER A 271 -13.93 -14.80 10.53
CA SER A 271 -14.37 -14.46 9.17
C SER A 271 -13.24 -14.71 8.19
N THR A 272 -13.48 -15.45 7.13
CA THR A 272 -12.53 -15.68 6.03
C THR A 272 -13.27 -15.57 4.71
N LEU A 273 -12.78 -14.69 3.84
CA LEU A 273 -13.30 -14.52 2.49
C LEU A 273 -12.17 -14.83 1.50
N SER A 274 -12.33 -15.90 0.75
CA SER A 274 -11.43 -16.27 -0.35
C SER A 274 -12.23 -16.85 -1.52
N THR A 275 -11.60 -17.03 -2.67
CA THR A 275 -12.17 -17.74 -3.82
C THR A 275 -12.41 -19.23 -3.54
N LEU A 276 -11.77 -19.79 -2.51
CA LEU A 276 -11.82 -21.20 -2.15
C LEU A 276 -12.79 -21.47 -0.98
N GLU A 277 -12.93 -20.51 -0.07
CA GLU A 277 -13.73 -20.64 1.15
C GLU A 277 -14.29 -19.27 1.54
N THR A 278 -15.58 -19.23 1.88
CA THR A 278 -16.24 -18.02 2.37
C THR A 278 -16.99 -18.32 3.66
N THR A 279 -16.48 -17.80 4.76
CA THR A 279 -17.13 -17.83 6.07
C THR A 279 -17.26 -16.40 6.57
N VAL A 280 -18.47 -15.86 6.59
CA VAL A 280 -18.74 -14.48 6.98
C VAL A 280 -19.56 -14.45 8.26
N GLY A 281 -19.04 -13.81 9.28
CA GLY A 281 -19.80 -13.49 10.48
C GLY A 281 -20.57 -12.17 10.34
N PRO A 282 -21.24 -11.68 11.41
CA PRO A 282 -21.90 -10.38 11.38
C PRO A 282 -20.94 -9.27 10.95
N LEU A 283 -21.30 -8.55 9.88
CA LEU A 283 -20.53 -7.43 9.34
C LEU A 283 -21.02 -6.09 9.93
N PRO A 284 -20.14 -5.11 10.10
CA PRO A 284 -20.59 -3.75 10.38
C PRO A 284 -21.36 -3.18 9.19
N SER A 285 -22.34 -2.31 9.48
CA SER A 285 -23.18 -1.67 8.46
C SER A 285 -22.38 -0.59 7.70
N VAL A 286 -21.33 -1.01 6.99
CA VAL A 286 -20.53 -0.15 6.11
C VAL A 286 -21.01 -0.38 4.68
N PRO A 287 -21.54 0.65 3.96
CA PRO A 287 -22.18 0.45 2.67
C PRO A 287 -21.32 -0.29 1.63
N MET A 288 -20.02 0.01 1.55
CA MET A 288 -19.13 -0.66 0.60
C MET A 288 -19.01 -2.19 0.84
N LEU A 289 -19.25 -2.66 2.06
CA LEU A 289 -19.21 -4.09 2.38
C LEU A 289 -20.43 -4.86 1.85
N ALA A 290 -21.51 -4.17 1.48
CA ALA A 290 -22.65 -4.79 0.80
C ALA A 290 -22.30 -5.33 -0.61
N ALA A 291 -21.19 -4.88 -1.18
CA ALA A 291 -20.69 -5.40 -2.46
C ALA A 291 -19.81 -6.66 -2.33
N LEU A 292 -19.62 -7.20 -1.11
CA LEU A 292 -18.89 -8.44 -0.93
C LEU A 292 -19.62 -9.62 -1.58
N PRO A 293 -18.88 -10.59 -2.16
CA PRO A 293 -19.49 -11.77 -2.73
C PRO A 293 -20.20 -12.57 -1.63
N SER A 294 -21.54 -12.55 -1.66
CA SER A 294 -22.42 -13.32 -0.76
C SER A 294 -22.93 -14.52 -1.51
N GLY A 295 -22.49 -15.72 -1.17
CA GLY A 295 -23.00 -16.97 -1.76
C GLY A 295 -21.94 -18.07 -1.85
N GLU A 296 -22.41 -19.29 -2.11
CA GLU A 296 -21.52 -20.41 -2.32
C GLU A 296 -20.68 -20.25 -3.61
N PRO A 297 -19.38 -20.54 -3.55
CA PRO A 297 -18.46 -20.27 -4.65
C PRO A 297 -18.56 -21.32 -5.77
N SER A 298 -19.61 -21.29 -6.62
CA SER A 298 -19.75 -22.30 -7.66
C SER A 298 -18.70 -22.24 -8.78
N ASN A 299 -18.10 -21.07 -9.08
CA ASN A 299 -17.05 -20.92 -10.12
C ASN A 299 -15.99 -19.90 -9.77
N GLN A 300 -15.88 -19.51 -8.49
CA GLN A 300 -14.98 -18.45 -8.05
C GLN A 300 -13.48 -18.83 -8.21
N TRP A 301 -13.17 -20.12 -8.26
CA TRP A 301 -11.80 -20.62 -8.53
C TRP A 301 -11.21 -20.09 -9.85
N LEU A 302 -12.05 -19.68 -10.82
CA LEU A 302 -11.58 -19.07 -12.08
C LEU A 302 -10.83 -17.75 -11.84
N PHE A 303 -11.12 -17.05 -10.76
CA PHE A 303 -10.43 -15.80 -10.42
C PHE A 303 -8.95 -16.02 -10.06
N LEU A 304 -8.55 -17.24 -9.65
CA LEU A 304 -7.14 -17.61 -9.42
C LEU A 304 -6.29 -17.51 -10.72
N LEU A 305 -6.92 -17.51 -11.87
CA LEU A 305 -6.21 -17.33 -13.14
C LEU A 305 -5.77 -15.87 -13.37
N ILE A 306 -6.36 -14.90 -12.66
CA ILE A 306 -6.07 -13.48 -12.87
C ILE A 306 -4.62 -13.14 -12.53
N PRO A 307 -4.05 -13.52 -11.38
CA PRO A 307 -2.64 -13.30 -11.10
C PRO A 307 -1.71 -14.04 -12.07
N VAL A 308 -2.15 -15.20 -12.60
CA VAL A 308 -1.39 -15.90 -13.66
C VAL A 308 -1.34 -15.07 -14.94
N VAL A 309 -2.46 -14.45 -15.35
CA VAL A 309 -2.48 -13.52 -16.50
C VAL A 309 -1.57 -12.32 -16.26
N ALA A 310 -1.57 -11.76 -15.06
CA ALA A 310 -0.64 -10.70 -14.69
C ALA A 310 0.83 -11.15 -14.79
N GLY A 311 1.12 -12.40 -14.41
CA GLY A 311 2.43 -13.03 -14.60
C GLY A 311 2.80 -13.21 -16.07
N ILE A 312 1.85 -13.54 -16.96
CA ILE A 312 2.09 -13.62 -18.42
C ILE A 312 2.59 -12.26 -18.94
N ILE A 313 2.00 -11.16 -18.51
CA ILE A 313 2.46 -9.81 -18.88
C ILE A 313 3.90 -9.58 -18.40
N ALA A 314 4.24 -10.04 -17.20
CA ALA A 314 5.59 -9.93 -16.65
C ALA A 314 6.62 -10.75 -17.47
N GLY A 315 6.27 -11.97 -17.86
CA GLY A 315 7.11 -12.82 -18.69
C GLY A 315 7.33 -12.25 -20.11
N TRP A 316 6.28 -11.71 -20.70
CA TRP A 316 6.37 -11.02 -21.99
C TRP A 316 7.28 -9.79 -21.93
N TYR A 317 7.12 -8.94 -20.88
CA TYR A 317 8.02 -7.81 -20.65
C TYR A 317 9.48 -8.26 -20.56
N PHE A 318 9.76 -9.34 -19.80
CA PHE A 318 11.12 -9.84 -19.64
C PHE A 318 11.73 -10.31 -20.95
N LEU A 319 10.95 -10.99 -21.80
CA LEU A 319 11.42 -11.42 -23.13
C LEU A 319 11.85 -10.23 -24.01
N ARG A 320 11.07 -9.12 -23.97
CA ARG A 320 11.33 -7.95 -24.82
C ARG A 320 12.51 -7.09 -24.39
N VAL A 321 12.75 -6.99 -23.12
CA VAL A 321 13.68 -5.99 -22.55
C VAL A 321 14.82 -6.65 -21.79
N GLY A 322 14.61 -7.84 -21.26
CA GLY A 322 15.57 -8.58 -20.45
C GLY A 322 16.45 -9.50 -21.30
N GLU A 323 17.69 -9.64 -20.91
CA GLU A 323 18.60 -10.65 -21.47
C GLU A 323 18.63 -11.85 -20.51
N ASN A 324 18.19 -13.01 -20.99
CA ASN A 324 18.19 -14.24 -20.17
C ASN A 324 19.58 -14.88 -20.15
N HIS A 325 20.52 -14.23 -19.54
CA HIS A 325 21.91 -14.75 -19.40
C HIS A 325 21.99 -16.11 -18.67
N LEU A 326 20.98 -16.49 -17.89
CA LEU A 326 20.91 -17.83 -17.29
C LEU A 326 20.67 -18.91 -18.33
N GLU A 327 19.99 -18.62 -19.42
CA GLU A 327 19.79 -19.57 -20.51
C GLU A 327 21.11 -19.94 -21.14
N ASP A 328 21.96 -18.96 -21.49
CA ASP A 328 23.31 -19.19 -22.00
C ASP A 328 24.18 -19.96 -21.00
N TRP A 329 24.03 -19.64 -19.71
CA TRP A 329 24.77 -20.32 -18.65
C TRP A 329 24.38 -21.78 -18.50
N PHE A 330 23.08 -22.11 -18.58
CA PHE A 330 22.58 -23.48 -18.56
C PHE A 330 22.90 -24.23 -19.86
N ALA A 331 22.77 -23.58 -21.04
CA ALA A 331 23.08 -24.18 -22.33
C ALA A 331 24.52 -24.65 -22.45
N ARG A 332 25.46 -23.97 -21.77
CA ARG A 332 26.88 -24.40 -21.72
C ARG A 332 27.12 -25.63 -20.81
N ARG A 333 26.19 -25.97 -19.92
CA ARG A 333 26.34 -27.06 -18.95
C ARG A 333 25.41 -28.22 -19.17
N ILE A 334 24.28 -27.98 -19.78
CA ILE A 334 23.22 -28.97 -20.04
C ILE A 334 23.23 -29.24 -21.55
N PRO A 335 23.51 -30.46 -22.00
CA PRO A 335 23.61 -30.77 -23.44
C PRO A 335 22.25 -30.75 -24.17
N PHE A 336 21.13 -30.73 -23.43
CA PHE A 336 19.78 -30.70 -24.01
C PHE A 336 19.20 -29.29 -23.94
N ASN A 337 19.01 -28.63 -25.08
CA ASN A 337 18.51 -27.23 -25.14
C ASN A 337 17.16 -27.05 -24.43
N ALA A 338 16.23 -28.02 -24.58
CA ALA A 338 14.93 -27.94 -23.91
C ALA A 338 15.03 -27.95 -22.37
N LEU A 339 15.99 -28.70 -21.81
CA LEU A 339 16.23 -28.72 -20.35
C LEU A 339 16.92 -27.42 -19.89
N ALA A 340 17.84 -26.87 -20.69
CA ALA A 340 18.48 -25.61 -20.41
C ALA A 340 17.47 -24.45 -20.41
N LEU A 341 16.61 -24.40 -21.42
CA LEU A 341 15.49 -23.44 -21.49
C LEU A 341 14.52 -23.61 -20.31
N GLY A 342 14.10 -24.84 -20.03
CA GLY A 342 13.22 -25.12 -18.89
C GLY A 342 13.81 -24.68 -17.55
N ALA A 343 15.11 -24.97 -17.30
CA ALA A 343 15.79 -24.58 -16.06
C ALA A 343 15.93 -23.05 -15.95
N SER A 344 16.28 -22.36 -17.03
CA SER A 344 16.40 -20.88 -17.02
C SER A 344 15.04 -20.22 -16.81
N THR A 345 14.00 -20.73 -17.48
CA THR A 345 12.61 -20.25 -17.32
C THR A 345 12.10 -20.50 -15.89
N ALA A 346 12.39 -21.65 -15.30
CA ALA A 346 12.03 -21.95 -13.91
C ALA A 346 12.72 -20.97 -12.92
N CYS A 347 14.01 -20.68 -13.12
CA CYS A 347 14.70 -19.68 -12.32
C CYS A 347 14.07 -18.29 -12.47
N LEU A 348 13.76 -17.87 -13.70
CA LEU A 348 13.07 -16.61 -13.97
C LEU A 348 11.72 -16.55 -13.25
N ALA A 349 10.90 -17.60 -13.36
CA ALA A 349 9.61 -17.72 -12.70
C ALA A 349 9.70 -17.60 -11.18
N ILE A 350 10.64 -18.33 -10.57
CA ILE A 350 10.86 -18.30 -9.12
C ILE A 350 11.28 -16.89 -8.65
N PHE A 351 12.24 -16.28 -9.32
CA PHE A 351 12.73 -14.97 -8.89
C PHE A 351 11.69 -13.85 -9.10
N THR A 352 10.98 -13.83 -10.23
CA THR A 352 9.89 -12.86 -10.46
C THR A 352 8.74 -13.08 -9.49
N GLY A 353 8.39 -14.35 -9.21
CA GLY A 353 7.40 -14.71 -8.21
C GLY A 353 7.78 -14.23 -6.81
N ILE A 354 9.02 -14.44 -6.37
CA ILE A 354 9.52 -13.97 -5.07
C ILE A 354 9.39 -12.44 -4.96
N VAL A 355 9.74 -11.69 -6.01
CA VAL A 355 9.59 -10.24 -6.02
C VAL A 355 8.13 -9.84 -5.87
N ALA A 356 7.23 -10.44 -6.63
CA ALA A 356 5.79 -10.16 -6.55
C ALA A 356 5.21 -10.51 -5.17
N GLY A 357 5.58 -11.67 -4.60
CA GLY A 357 5.20 -12.08 -3.26
C GLY A 357 5.69 -11.13 -2.17
N ALA A 358 6.94 -10.67 -2.26
CA ALA A 358 7.51 -9.71 -1.31
C ALA A 358 6.79 -8.35 -1.36
N LEU A 359 6.44 -7.87 -2.56
CA LEU A 359 5.65 -6.65 -2.73
C LEU A 359 4.23 -6.82 -2.20
N SER A 360 3.63 -7.98 -2.44
CA SER A 360 2.31 -8.33 -1.91
C SER A 360 2.31 -8.38 -0.37
N LEU A 361 3.36 -8.93 0.24
CA LEU A 361 3.49 -8.95 1.70
C LEU A 361 3.44 -7.54 2.28
N ALA A 362 4.16 -6.60 1.67
CA ALA A 362 4.17 -5.20 2.09
C ALA A 362 2.78 -4.54 1.91
N GLY A 363 2.13 -4.73 0.75
CA GLY A 363 0.80 -4.18 0.47
C GLY A 363 -0.28 -4.77 1.41
N SER A 364 -0.24 -6.07 1.64
CA SER A 364 -1.15 -6.77 2.56
C SER A 364 -0.96 -6.30 4.00
N TRP A 365 0.27 -6.13 4.44
CA TRP A 365 0.56 -5.60 5.78
C TRP A 365 0.01 -4.19 5.98
N LEU A 366 0.20 -3.30 5.00
CA LEU A 366 -0.35 -1.93 5.05
C LEU A 366 -1.88 -1.89 5.05
N ALA A 367 -2.54 -2.87 4.40
CA ALA A 367 -3.99 -2.96 4.31
C ALA A 367 -4.64 -3.76 5.45
N SER A 368 -3.86 -4.22 6.42
CA SER A 368 -4.29 -4.99 7.58
C SER A 368 -4.24 -4.18 8.86
N GLY A 369 -5.05 -4.54 9.84
CA GLY A 369 -5.04 -3.90 11.16
C GLY A 369 -6.24 -4.29 12.01
N SER A 370 -6.43 -3.54 13.10
CA SER A 370 -7.53 -3.68 14.04
C SER A 370 -8.41 -2.43 14.04
N LEU A 371 -9.69 -2.58 14.28
CA LEU A 371 -10.65 -1.50 14.52
C LEU A 371 -11.21 -1.54 15.96
N GLY A 372 -10.37 -1.80 16.94
CA GLY A 372 -10.72 -1.73 18.36
C GLY A 372 -10.78 -3.08 19.06
N VAL A 373 -11.95 -3.50 19.54
CA VAL A 373 -12.14 -4.67 20.40
C VAL A 373 -13.03 -5.74 19.76
N GLY A 374 -13.04 -6.91 20.37
CA GLY A 374 -13.93 -8.01 20.01
C GLY A 374 -13.59 -8.61 18.65
N ARG A 375 -14.57 -8.69 17.76
CA ARG A 375 -14.38 -9.34 16.47
C ARG A 375 -13.54 -8.55 15.49
N LEU A 376 -13.54 -7.23 15.56
CA LEU A 376 -12.85 -6.34 14.60
C LEU A 376 -11.34 -6.17 14.88
N THR A 377 -10.76 -7.05 15.68
CA THR A 377 -9.32 -7.04 16.00
C THR A 377 -8.44 -7.55 14.86
N GLU A 378 -9.01 -8.33 13.92
CA GLU A 378 -8.27 -8.92 12.80
C GLU A 378 -8.96 -8.59 11.48
N ILE A 379 -8.51 -7.53 10.82
CA ILE A 379 -9.04 -7.10 9.52
C ILE A 379 -7.92 -7.03 8.51
N GLY A 380 -8.17 -7.55 7.31
CA GLY A 380 -7.25 -7.45 6.17
C GLY A 380 -6.81 -8.79 5.59
N PRO A 381 -5.91 -8.74 4.60
CA PRO A 381 -5.36 -9.91 3.92
C PRO A 381 -4.63 -10.87 4.85
N ASN A 382 -4.72 -12.18 4.53
CA ASN A 382 -3.79 -13.14 5.11
C ASN A 382 -2.41 -12.95 4.46
N LEU A 383 -1.48 -12.34 5.20
CA LEU A 383 -0.20 -11.88 4.68
C LEU A 383 0.59 -12.98 3.96
N TRP A 384 0.83 -14.09 4.65
CA TRP A 384 1.70 -15.16 4.15
C TRP A 384 1.02 -16.00 3.08
N ALA A 385 -0.26 -16.30 3.24
CA ALA A 385 -1.02 -17.03 2.24
C ALA A 385 -1.11 -16.24 0.93
N THR A 386 -1.41 -14.95 1.00
CA THR A 386 -1.47 -14.06 -0.18
C THR A 386 -0.11 -13.93 -0.87
N ALA A 387 0.95 -13.72 -0.08
CA ALA A 387 2.29 -13.58 -0.63
C ALA A 387 2.79 -14.86 -1.32
N GLY A 388 2.54 -16.03 -0.71
CA GLY A 388 2.90 -17.32 -1.27
C GLY A 388 2.11 -17.66 -2.53
N ALA A 389 0.79 -17.42 -2.52
CA ALA A 389 -0.09 -17.64 -3.65
C ALA A 389 0.31 -16.76 -4.84
N LEU A 390 0.45 -15.45 -4.63
CA LEU A 390 0.87 -14.52 -5.69
C LEU A 390 2.28 -14.81 -6.21
N ALA A 391 3.21 -15.24 -5.35
CA ALA A 391 4.53 -15.66 -5.79
C ALA A 391 4.45 -16.85 -6.76
N LEU A 392 3.62 -17.84 -6.44
CA LEU A 392 3.41 -19.01 -7.28
C LEU A 392 2.69 -18.66 -8.59
N GLU A 393 1.57 -17.96 -8.52
CA GLU A 393 0.71 -17.64 -9.66
C GLU A 393 1.40 -16.71 -10.66
N ILE A 394 2.02 -15.62 -10.18
CA ILE A 394 2.78 -14.70 -11.04
C ILE A 394 4.03 -15.40 -11.58
N GLY A 395 4.69 -16.26 -10.79
CA GLY A 395 5.80 -17.08 -11.26
C GLY A 395 5.40 -18.01 -12.40
N ILE A 396 4.32 -18.78 -12.24
CA ILE A 396 3.77 -19.65 -13.30
C ILE A 396 3.40 -18.83 -14.53
N GLY A 397 2.69 -17.71 -14.34
CA GLY A 397 2.34 -16.81 -15.42
C GLY A 397 3.57 -16.27 -16.16
N THR A 398 4.63 -15.91 -15.43
CA THR A 398 5.91 -15.45 -16.02
C THR A 398 6.55 -16.53 -16.88
N ALA A 399 6.56 -17.78 -16.43
CA ALA A 399 7.07 -18.90 -17.22
C ALA A 399 6.26 -19.07 -18.51
N ILE A 400 4.93 -19.07 -18.40
CA ILE A 400 4.03 -19.19 -19.55
C ILE A 400 4.26 -18.03 -20.53
N GLY A 401 4.27 -16.79 -20.01
CA GLY A 401 4.48 -15.59 -20.83
C GLY A 401 5.81 -15.59 -21.56
N TYR A 402 6.90 -15.97 -20.88
CA TYR A 402 8.23 -16.07 -21.47
C TYR A 402 8.30 -17.12 -22.60
N LEU A 403 7.67 -18.28 -22.41
CA LEU A 403 7.70 -19.37 -23.41
C LEU A 403 6.76 -19.13 -24.59
N ILE A 404 5.64 -18.45 -24.40
CA ILE A 404 4.62 -18.24 -25.43
C ILE A 404 4.89 -16.95 -26.25
N ALA A 405 5.49 -15.93 -25.64
CA ALA A 405 5.69 -14.64 -26.29
C ALA A 405 6.42 -14.72 -27.66
N PRO A 406 7.44 -15.59 -27.87
CA PRO A 406 8.08 -15.71 -29.18
C PRO A 406 7.13 -16.17 -30.30
N LEU A 407 6.02 -16.85 -29.96
CA LEU A 407 5.03 -17.29 -30.94
C LEU A 407 4.19 -16.15 -31.54
N PHE A 408 4.16 -15.00 -30.84
CA PHE A 408 3.39 -13.82 -31.23
C PHE A 408 4.28 -12.67 -31.71
N GLU A 409 5.59 -12.80 -31.64
CA GLU A 409 6.53 -11.82 -32.18
C GLU A 409 6.95 -12.24 -33.57
N ALA A 410 6.62 -11.41 -34.57
CA ALA A 410 7.13 -11.61 -35.94
C ALA A 410 8.66 -11.47 -35.92
N ASP A 411 9.36 -12.42 -36.48
CA ASP A 411 10.82 -12.36 -36.59
C ASP A 411 11.17 -11.27 -37.63
N PRO A 412 11.76 -10.14 -37.21
CA PRO A 412 12.05 -9.03 -38.13
C PRO A 412 13.06 -9.41 -39.23
N VAL A 413 13.71 -10.57 -39.10
CA VAL A 413 14.68 -11.06 -40.08
C VAL A 413 13.98 -11.79 -41.25
N LEU A 414 12.71 -12.20 -41.09
CA LEU A 414 11.96 -12.93 -42.14
C LEU A 414 11.08 -12.03 -43.00
N GLU A 415 10.96 -10.72 -42.67
CA GLU A 415 10.18 -9.74 -43.43
C GLU A 415 11.06 -8.81 -44.30
N GLY A 416 12.34 -9.09 -44.46
CA GLY A 416 13.32 -8.31 -45.23
C GLY A 416 13.65 -8.92 -46.59
#